data_e34782a0a64483d488e898e797708939
#
_entry.id   e34782a0a64483d488e898e797708939
#
_cell.length_a   1.000
_cell.length_b   1.000
_cell.length_c   1.000
_cell.angle_alpha   90.00
_cell.angle_beta   90.00
_cell.angle_gamma   90.00
#
_symmetry.space_group_name_H-M   'P 1'
#
loop_
_entity.id
_entity.type
_entity.pdbx_description
1 polymer ?
#
loop_
_entity_poly.entity_id
_entity_poly.type
_entity_poly.pdbx_seq_one_letter_code
_entity_poly.pdbx_strand_id
1 'polypeptide(L)'
;MLRKKTKGVAIGSQTSSFIGRATEKVVDRRAFLKGSGLAVGGLATAAALVGSNVKPVQAAASNAAVSIKKTVCTHCSVGCTVMAEVQNGVWTGQEPGWDSPINLGAHCAKGSSVRETASGERRLKYPMKLVSGKWTRMSWDDAINEIGDKMESIRKSSGPDSVYWLGSAKFNNEQSYLFRKFYAYWGSNNGDHQA
;
A
#
# COMPACT_ATOMS: atom_id res chain seq x y z
N MET A 1 27.57 -30.88 11.36
CA MET A 1 27.84 -31.60 10.10
C MET A 1 27.25 -30.76 8.95
N LEU A 2 28.09 -30.01 8.22
CA LEU A 2 27.67 -29.07 7.16
C LEU A 2 27.69 -29.82 5.82
N ARG A 3 26.55 -29.85 5.12
CA ARG A 3 26.44 -30.48 3.80
C ARG A 3 26.95 -29.54 2.69
N LYS A 4 27.81 -30.08 1.82
CA LYS A 4 28.38 -29.45 0.63
C LYS A 4 27.30 -29.06 -0.39
N LYS A 5 27.44 -27.85 -0.96
CA LYS A 5 26.70 -27.38 -2.15
C LYS A 5 27.04 -28.23 -3.37
N THR A 6 26.05 -28.75 -4.05
CA THR A 6 26.15 -29.37 -5.37
C THR A 6 26.31 -28.27 -6.44
N LYS A 7 27.25 -28.46 -7.34
CA LYS A 7 27.50 -27.58 -8.50
C LYS A 7 26.35 -27.72 -9.51
N GLY A 8 25.65 -26.64 -9.81
CA GLY A 8 24.70 -26.58 -10.91
C GLY A 8 25.40 -26.63 -12.27
N VAL A 9 24.83 -27.38 -13.19
CA VAL A 9 25.28 -27.50 -14.59
C VAL A 9 24.85 -26.22 -15.32
N ALA A 10 25.79 -25.53 -15.93
CA ALA A 10 25.51 -24.38 -16.78
C ALA A 10 25.02 -24.84 -18.17
N ILE A 11 23.79 -24.41 -18.53
CA ILE A 11 23.29 -24.53 -19.90
C ILE A 11 23.85 -23.33 -20.69
N GLY A 12 24.77 -23.62 -21.65
CA GLY A 12 25.35 -22.63 -22.50
C GLY A 12 24.34 -22.13 -23.53
N SER A 13 24.10 -20.82 -23.58
CA SER A 13 23.44 -20.16 -24.71
C SER A 13 24.45 -19.39 -25.54
N GLN A 14 24.42 -19.59 -26.85
CA GLN A 14 25.36 -19.03 -27.86
C GLN A 14 25.06 -17.55 -28.20
N THR A 15 24.79 -16.71 -27.21
CA THR A 15 24.61 -15.27 -27.45
C THR A 15 25.71 -14.37 -26.85
N SER A 16 26.85 -14.94 -26.46
CA SER A 16 27.92 -14.24 -25.70
C SER A 16 29.03 -13.60 -26.53
N SER A 17 28.95 -13.53 -27.86
CA SER A 17 30.08 -12.99 -28.66
C SER A 17 30.00 -11.48 -28.96
N PHE A 18 28.94 -10.79 -28.69
CA PHE A 18 28.80 -9.35 -28.97
C PHE A 18 29.00 -8.41 -27.78
N ILE A 19 28.89 -8.91 -26.55
CA ILE A 19 29.00 -8.08 -25.34
C ILE A 19 30.38 -8.10 -24.70
N GLY A 20 31.27 -9.01 -25.13
CA GLY A 20 32.58 -9.26 -24.50
C GLY A 20 33.66 -8.23 -24.76
N ARG A 21 33.45 -7.18 -25.56
CA ARG A 21 34.48 -6.17 -25.87
C ARG A 21 34.26 -4.78 -25.26
N ALA A 22 33.18 -4.57 -24.52
CA ALA A 22 32.84 -3.24 -23.99
C ALA A 22 33.10 -3.04 -22.48
N THR A 23 33.59 -4.04 -21.75
CA THR A 23 33.62 -3.99 -20.29
C THR A 23 35.01 -3.95 -19.63
N GLU A 24 36.07 -3.65 -20.35
CA GLU A 24 37.40 -3.55 -19.74
C GLU A 24 37.87 -2.13 -19.37
N LYS A 25 36.99 -1.13 -19.48
CA LYS A 25 37.27 0.20 -18.91
C LYS A 25 36.50 0.36 -17.59
N VAL A 26 37.26 0.35 -16.50
CA VAL A 26 36.76 0.81 -15.20
C VAL A 26 36.28 2.25 -15.38
N VAL A 27 34.97 2.44 -15.47
CA VAL A 27 34.38 3.77 -15.61
C VAL A 27 34.31 4.39 -14.22
N ASP A 28 35.14 5.40 -13.97
CA ASP A 28 35.13 6.21 -12.78
C ASP A 28 33.71 6.87 -12.62
N ARG A 29 33.25 6.99 -11.38
CA ARG A 29 31.93 7.62 -11.06
C ARG A 29 31.77 8.98 -11.72
N ARG A 30 32.85 9.76 -11.84
CA ARG A 30 32.84 11.07 -12.46
C ARG A 30 32.67 11.01 -13.98
N ALA A 31 33.26 10.02 -14.61
CA ALA A 31 33.09 9.76 -16.05
C ALA A 31 31.71 9.23 -16.38
N PHE A 32 31.11 8.40 -15.51
CA PHE A 32 29.74 7.94 -15.63
C PHE A 32 28.73 9.10 -15.54
N LEU A 33 28.85 9.99 -14.54
CA LEU A 33 27.98 11.14 -14.40
C LEU A 33 28.09 12.15 -15.54
N LYS A 34 29.31 12.35 -16.09
CA LYS A 34 29.51 13.19 -17.28
C LYS A 34 28.92 12.56 -18.54
N GLY A 35 29.03 11.25 -18.69
CA GLY A 35 28.49 10.51 -19.84
C GLY A 35 26.97 10.44 -19.82
N SER A 36 26.34 10.24 -18.65
CA SER A 36 24.89 10.21 -18.51
C SER A 36 24.26 11.60 -18.74
N GLY A 37 24.90 12.68 -18.31
CA GLY A 37 24.44 14.04 -18.58
C GLY A 37 24.40 14.38 -20.08
N LEU A 38 25.40 13.93 -20.85
CA LEU A 38 25.46 14.09 -22.32
C LEU A 38 24.39 13.22 -23.03
N ALA A 39 24.12 12.01 -22.53
CA ALA A 39 23.11 11.13 -23.11
C ALA A 39 21.69 11.67 -22.93
N VAL A 40 21.38 12.25 -21.77
CA VAL A 40 20.07 12.89 -21.51
C VAL A 40 19.93 14.19 -22.33
N GLY A 41 20.98 14.99 -22.46
CA GLY A 41 20.98 16.18 -23.30
C GLY A 41 20.86 15.85 -24.80
N GLY A 42 21.51 14.78 -25.26
CA GLY A 42 21.44 14.32 -26.66
C GLY A 42 20.06 13.79 -27.06
N LEU A 43 19.37 13.08 -26.16
CA LEU A 43 18.00 12.62 -26.39
C LEU A 43 16.97 13.77 -26.44
N ALA A 44 17.17 14.80 -25.63
CA ALA A 44 16.30 15.99 -25.66
C ALA A 44 16.41 16.78 -26.98
N THR A 45 17.61 16.86 -27.57
CA THR A 45 17.81 17.53 -28.87
C THR A 45 17.32 16.66 -30.04
N ALA A 46 17.42 15.32 -29.96
CA ALA A 46 16.87 14.42 -30.98
C ALA A 46 15.33 14.42 -31.00
N ALA A 47 14.70 14.55 -29.83
CA ALA A 47 13.24 14.68 -29.72
C ALA A 47 12.71 16.01 -30.31
N ALA A 48 13.51 17.05 -30.33
CA ALA A 48 13.17 18.35 -30.95
C ALA A 48 13.19 18.29 -32.49
N LEU A 49 13.92 17.33 -33.08
CA LEU A 49 14.04 17.18 -34.54
C LEU A 49 12.98 16.24 -35.15
N VAL A 50 12.36 15.37 -34.35
CA VAL A 50 11.22 14.57 -34.76
C VAL A 50 9.98 15.31 -34.27
N GLY A 51 9.36 16.10 -35.11
CA GLY A 51 8.18 16.94 -34.82
C GLY A 51 7.00 16.16 -34.24
N SER A 52 7.19 15.64 -33.03
CA SER A 52 6.13 15.08 -32.24
C SER A 52 5.37 16.25 -31.59
N ASN A 53 4.11 16.45 -31.99
CA ASN A 53 3.14 17.30 -31.30
C ASN A 53 2.81 16.74 -29.90
N VAL A 54 3.81 16.50 -29.09
CA VAL A 54 3.61 16.23 -27.67
C VAL A 54 3.30 17.58 -27.03
N LYS A 55 2.01 17.90 -26.95
CA LYS A 55 1.56 19.01 -26.11
C LYS A 55 2.10 18.76 -24.70
N PRO A 56 2.88 19.68 -24.14
CA PRO A 56 3.25 19.55 -22.72
C PRO A 56 1.94 19.46 -21.93
N VAL A 57 1.74 18.35 -21.22
CA VAL A 57 0.67 18.29 -20.22
C VAL A 57 1.11 19.26 -19.14
N GLN A 58 0.67 20.50 -19.24
CA GLN A 58 0.73 21.43 -18.13
C GLN A 58 -0.16 20.81 -17.05
N ALA A 59 0.47 20.20 -16.06
CA ALA A 59 -0.22 19.94 -14.82
C ALA A 59 -0.75 21.28 -14.35
N ALA A 60 -2.06 21.45 -14.41
CA ALA A 60 -2.70 22.66 -13.91
C ALA A 60 -2.26 22.77 -12.44
N ALA A 61 -1.37 23.71 -12.17
CA ALA A 61 -0.99 24.02 -10.80
C ALA A 61 -2.27 24.52 -10.13
N SER A 62 -2.92 23.65 -9.36
CA SER A 62 -4.08 24.07 -8.60
C SER A 62 -3.55 25.06 -7.54
N ASN A 63 -3.96 26.31 -7.61
CA ASN A 63 -3.64 27.33 -6.61
C ASN A 63 -4.33 27.07 -5.26
N ALA A 64 -4.93 25.92 -5.09
CA ALA A 64 -5.55 25.54 -3.82
C ALA A 64 -4.48 25.31 -2.76
N ALA A 65 -4.63 25.98 -1.63
CA ALA A 65 -3.74 25.83 -0.49
C ALA A 65 -3.72 24.37 0.00
N VAL A 66 -2.53 23.86 0.25
CA VAL A 66 -2.35 22.57 0.91
C VAL A 66 -2.71 22.71 2.39
N SER A 67 -3.61 21.88 2.89
CA SER A 67 -3.93 21.79 4.32
C SER A 67 -3.27 20.56 4.93
N ILE A 68 -2.64 20.72 6.09
CA ILE A 68 -2.05 19.61 6.83
C ILE A 68 -3.08 19.05 7.81
N LYS A 69 -3.33 17.76 7.74
CA LYS A 69 -4.23 17.03 8.63
C LYS A 69 -3.43 15.97 9.40
N LYS A 70 -3.47 16.06 10.73
CA LYS A 70 -2.85 15.07 11.60
C LYS A 70 -3.77 13.85 11.71
N THR A 71 -3.24 12.67 11.44
CA THR A 71 -3.97 11.40 11.49
C THR A 71 -3.08 10.29 12.02
N VAL A 72 -3.61 9.08 12.10
CA VAL A 72 -2.91 7.89 12.62
C VAL A 72 -2.78 6.83 11.53
N CYS A 73 -1.62 6.21 11.44
CA CYS A 73 -1.37 5.08 10.57
C CYS A 73 -2.25 3.88 10.99
N THR A 74 -2.92 3.26 10.02
CA THR A 74 -3.85 2.14 10.26
C THR A 74 -3.22 0.77 10.01
N HIS A 75 -1.91 0.67 9.87
CA HIS A 75 -1.25 -0.60 9.55
C HIS A 75 -0.95 -1.50 10.75
N CYS A 76 -0.89 -0.95 11.95
CA CYS A 76 -0.69 -1.73 13.18
C CYS A 76 -1.06 -0.92 14.42
N SER A 77 -1.05 -1.58 15.56
CA SER A 77 -1.41 -0.99 16.87
C SER A 77 -0.37 -0.02 17.43
N VAL A 78 0.77 0.21 16.76
CA VAL A 78 1.77 1.21 17.19
C VAL A 78 1.17 2.61 17.20
N GLY A 79 0.24 2.92 16.27
CA GLY A 79 -0.44 4.21 16.26
C GLY A 79 0.44 5.38 15.81
N CYS A 80 1.38 5.15 14.89
CA CYS A 80 2.25 6.20 14.36
C CYS A 80 1.45 7.38 13.81
N THR A 81 1.83 8.59 14.19
CA THR A 81 1.22 9.82 13.67
C THR A 81 1.68 10.10 12.24
N VAL A 82 0.73 10.44 11.39
CA VAL A 82 0.92 10.83 9.99
C VAL A 82 0.40 12.26 9.82
N MET A 83 1.21 13.11 9.19
CA MET A 83 0.80 14.45 8.74
C MET A 83 0.40 14.33 7.27
N ALA A 84 -0.90 14.30 7.01
CA ALA A 84 -1.45 14.17 5.66
C ALA A 84 -1.55 15.55 4.99
N GLU A 85 -0.97 15.70 3.82
CA GLU A 85 -1.12 16.86 2.96
C GLU A 85 -2.37 16.68 2.10
N VAL A 86 -3.32 17.58 2.28
CA VAL A 86 -4.61 17.51 1.58
C VAL A 86 -4.79 18.77 0.72
N GLN A 87 -5.04 18.56 -0.56
CA GLN A 87 -5.33 19.62 -1.53
C GLN A 87 -6.62 19.28 -2.29
N ASN A 88 -7.58 20.17 -2.30
CA ASN A 88 -8.90 19.95 -2.93
C ASN A 88 -9.60 18.66 -2.46
N GLY A 89 -9.46 18.31 -1.17
CA GLY A 89 -10.04 17.08 -0.63
C GLY A 89 -9.29 15.79 -0.99
N VAL A 90 -8.19 15.88 -1.72
CA VAL A 90 -7.35 14.74 -2.11
C VAL A 90 -6.11 14.69 -1.22
N TRP A 91 -5.78 13.52 -0.72
CA TRP A 91 -4.54 13.28 0.01
C TRP A 91 -3.37 13.19 -0.98
N THR A 92 -2.57 14.26 -1.08
CA THR A 92 -1.51 14.41 -2.09
C THR A 92 -0.13 14.00 -1.62
N GLY A 93 0.17 14.19 -0.33
CA GLY A 93 1.47 13.87 0.25
C GLY A 93 1.35 13.49 1.73
N GLN A 94 2.43 12.97 2.31
CA GLN A 94 2.47 12.68 3.75
C GLN A 94 3.87 12.77 4.30
N GLU A 95 3.94 13.17 5.58
CA GLU A 95 5.12 13.19 6.41
C GLU A 95 4.86 12.48 7.74
N PRO A 96 5.87 11.97 8.43
CA PRO A 96 5.71 11.48 9.80
C PRO A 96 5.42 12.64 10.77
N GLY A 97 4.71 12.36 11.86
CA GLY A 97 4.50 13.33 12.93
C GLY A 97 5.79 13.54 13.73
N TRP A 98 6.45 14.66 13.54
CA TRP A 98 7.71 15.00 14.23
C TRP A 98 7.51 15.27 15.72
N ASP A 99 6.35 15.76 16.12
CA ASP A 99 5.93 16.04 17.49
C ASP A 99 5.24 14.84 18.17
N SER A 100 5.17 13.71 17.49
CA SER A 100 4.56 12.51 18.05
C SER A 100 5.48 11.79 19.04
N PRO A 101 5.02 11.52 20.26
CA PRO A 101 5.81 10.77 21.23
C PRO A 101 5.96 9.28 20.86
N ILE A 102 5.22 8.80 19.87
CA ILE A 102 5.19 7.39 19.47
C ILE A 102 6.22 7.10 18.40
N ASN A 103 6.18 7.82 17.29
CA ASN A 103 7.06 7.56 16.15
C ASN A 103 8.16 8.60 15.93
N LEU A 104 8.21 9.68 16.70
CA LEU A 104 9.32 10.64 16.78
C LEU A 104 9.83 11.05 15.37
N GLY A 105 8.94 11.31 14.44
CA GLY A 105 9.30 11.70 13.07
C GLY A 105 9.77 10.55 12.18
N ALA A 106 9.51 9.29 12.53
CA ALA A 106 9.86 8.14 11.70
C ALA A 106 8.64 7.35 11.26
N HIS A 107 8.74 6.70 10.09
CA HIS A 107 7.79 5.69 9.61
C HIS A 107 8.54 4.43 9.19
N CYS A 108 7.90 3.27 9.38
CA CYS A 108 8.32 2.05 8.69
C CYS A 108 7.81 2.09 7.23
N ALA A 109 8.25 1.16 6.41
CA ALA A 109 7.85 1.06 5.00
C ALA A 109 6.32 1.02 4.79
N LYS A 110 5.56 0.40 5.72
CA LYS A 110 4.09 0.37 5.68
C LYS A 110 3.48 1.74 5.98
N GLY A 111 4.00 2.43 6.99
CA GLY A 111 3.54 3.77 7.37
C GLY A 111 3.82 4.81 6.31
N SER A 112 4.97 4.73 5.63
CA SER A 112 5.31 5.64 4.54
C SER A 112 4.45 5.45 3.28
N SER A 113 3.77 4.32 3.13
CA SER A 113 2.89 4.00 1.99
C SER A 113 1.40 3.98 2.34
N VAL A 114 0.99 4.48 3.51
CA VAL A 114 -0.41 4.42 3.94
C VAL A 114 -1.34 5.23 3.02
N ARG A 115 -0.84 6.30 2.42
CA ARG A 115 -1.58 7.11 1.44
C ARG A 115 -2.03 6.28 0.23
N GLU A 116 -1.15 5.46 -0.34
CA GLU A 116 -1.45 4.58 -1.48
C GLU A 116 -2.55 3.57 -1.13
N THR A 117 -2.51 3.03 0.09
CA THR A 117 -3.55 2.12 0.59
C THR A 117 -4.89 2.85 0.77
N ALA A 118 -4.88 4.09 1.24
CA ALA A 118 -6.08 4.88 1.49
C ALA A 118 -6.74 5.39 0.22
N SER A 119 -5.95 5.76 -0.79
CA SER A 119 -6.40 6.47 -2.01
C SER A 119 -6.30 5.63 -3.29
N GLY A 120 -5.82 4.39 -3.21
CA GLY A 120 -5.61 3.52 -4.37
C GLY A 120 -6.91 3.25 -5.15
N GLU A 121 -6.82 3.18 -6.48
CA GLU A 121 -7.96 2.92 -7.37
C GLU A 121 -8.64 1.57 -7.08
N ARG A 122 -7.89 0.59 -6.59
CA ARG A 122 -8.39 -0.74 -6.23
C ARG A 122 -9.09 -0.80 -4.88
N ARG A 123 -9.11 0.31 -4.13
CA ARG A 123 -9.79 0.35 -2.84
C ARG A 123 -11.29 0.20 -3.01
N LEU A 124 -11.88 -0.75 -2.29
CA LEU A 124 -13.34 -0.90 -2.20
C LEU A 124 -13.92 0.32 -1.49
N LYS A 125 -14.90 0.96 -2.10
CA LYS A 125 -15.58 2.16 -1.58
C LYS A 125 -16.98 1.87 -1.04
N TYR A 126 -17.51 0.71 -1.38
CA TYR A 126 -18.88 0.30 -1.06
C TYR A 126 -18.92 -1.18 -0.72
N PRO A 127 -19.88 -1.63 0.10
CA PRO A 127 -20.15 -3.04 0.30
C PRO A 127 -20.57 -3.69 -1.02
N MET A 128 -20.15 -4.93 -1.20
CA MET A 128 -20.49 -5.71 -2.39
C MET A 128 -20.91 -7.12 -1.99
N LYS A 129 -21.97 -7.62 -2.62
CA LYS A 129 -22.47 -8.97 -2.45
C LYS A 129 -22.32 -9.77 -3.73
N LEU A 130 -21.90 -11.01 -3.62
CA LEU A 130 -21.86 -11.93 -4.75
C LEU A 130 -23.27 -12.47 -5.03
N VAL A 131 -23.86 -12.06 -6.15
CA VAL A 131 -25.18 -12.49 -6.58
C VAL A 131 -25.02 -13.21 -7.92
N SER A 132 -25.36 -14.49 -7.97
CA SER A 132 -25.27 -15.32 -9.20
C SER A 132 -23.88 -15.22 -9.90
N GLY A 133 -22.81 -15.24 -9.10
CA GLY A 133 -21.43 -15.18 -9.61
C GLY A 133 -20.93 -13.77 -9.98
N LYS A 134 -21.75 -12.73 -9.80
CA LYS A 134 -21.37 -11.33 -10.10
C LYS A 134 -21.37 -10.49 -8.82
N TRP A 135 -20.28 -9.75 -8.60
CA TRP A 135 -20.19 -8.78 -7.51
C TRP A 135 -21.11 -7.59 -7.77
N THR A 136 -22.10 -7.41 -6.90
CA THR A 136 -23.13 -6.36 -6.99
C THR A 136 -22.98 -5.43 -5.80
N ARG A 137 -22.97 -4.13 -6.06
CA ARG A 137 -22.94 -3.10 -5.02
C ARG A 137 -24.24 -3.12 -4.22
N MET A 138 -24.11 -2.90 -2.90
CA MET A 138 -25.24 -2.72 -1.99
C MET A 138 -25.02 -1.50 -1.08
N SER A 139 -26.06 -1.07 -0.38
CA SER A 139 -25.94 -0.01 0.62
C SER A 139 -25.25 -0.52 1.89
N TRP A 140 -24.71 0.39 2.71
CA TRP A 140 -24.17 0.04 4.03
C TRP A 140 -25.26 -0.50 4.96
N ASP A 141 -26.46 0.10 4.94
CA ASP A 141 -27.58 -0.31 5.79
C ASP A 141 -28.04 -1.73 5.45
N ASP A 142 -28.20 -2.04 4.15
CA ASP A 142 -28.54 -3.39 3.71
C ASP A 142 -27.47 -4.41 4.08
N ALA A 143 -26.19 -4.04 3.93
CA ALA A 143 -25.10 -4.93 4.28
C ALA A 143 -25.05 -5.23 5.79
N ILE A 144 -25.18 -4.19 6.61
CA ILE A 144 -25.15 -4.32 8.07
C ILE A 144 -26.36 -5.13 8.57
N ASN A 145 -27.55 -4.84 8.07
CA ASN A 145 -28.76 -5.55 8.46
C ASN A 145 -28.69 -7.04 8.05
N GLU A 146 -28.34 -7.33 6.79
CA GLU A 146 -28.24 -8.71 6.33
C GLU A 146 -27.19 -9.52 7.10
N ILE A 147 -26.02 -8.92 7.38
CA ILE A 147 -24.97 -9.57 8.19
C ILE A 147 -25.46 -9.77 9.63
N GLY A 148 -26.09 -8.76 10.22
CA GLY A 148 -26.62 -8.81 11.57
C GLY A 148 -27.68 -9.90 11.74
N ASP A 149 -28.66 -9.94 10.85
CA ASP A 149 -29.72 -10.96 10.83
C ASP A 149 -29.14 -12.38 10.71
N LYS A 150 -28.16 -12.55 9.81
CA LYS A 150 -27.49 -13.84 9.63
C LYS A 150 -26.74 -14.26 10.89
N MET A 151 -25.98 -13.33 11.48
CA MET A 151 -25.26 -13.59 12.72
C MET A 151 -26.20 -13.93 13.87
N GLU A 152 -27.29 -13.18 14.05
CA GLU A 152 -28.29 -13.45 15.07
C GLU A 152 -28.94 -14.83 14.88
N SER A 153 -29.28 -15.19 13.65
CA SER A 153 -29.80 -16.51 13.29
C SER A 153 -28.83 -17.63 13.70
N ILE A 154 -27.55 -17.48 13.41
CA ILE A 154 -26.50 -18.45 13.78
C ILE A 154 -26.39 -18.54 15.32
N ARG A 155 -26.39 -17.41 16.01
CA ARG A 155 -26.33 -17.38 17.47
C ARG A 155 -27.51 -18.11 18.11
N LYS A 156 -28.73 -17.91 17.58
CA LYS A 156 -29.94 -18.55 18.07
C LYS A 156 -29.95 -20.06 17.83
N SER A 157 -29.45 -20.49 16.67
CA SER A 157 -29.48 -21.92 16.30
C SER A 157 -28.31 -22.75 16.86
N SER A 158 -27.13 -22.15 17.02
CA SER A 158 -25.90 -22.88 17.29
C SER A 158 -25.09 -22.32 18.47
N GLY A 159 -25.59 -21.26 19.11
CA GLY A 159 -24.93 -20.59 20.24
C GLY A 159 -23.84 -19.58 19.82
N PRO A 160 -23.38 -18.73 20.76
CA PRO A 160 -22.41 -17.68 20.47
C PRO A 160 -21.04 -18.21 20.07
N ASP A 161 -20.65 -19.39 20.54
CA ASP A 161 -19.34 -20.00 20.26
C ASP A 161 -19.25 -20.64 18.86
N SER A 162 -20.34 -20.63 18.09
CA SER A 162 -20.34 -21.05 16.68
C SER A 162 -19.67 -20.06 15.74
N VAL A 163 -19.35 -18.86 16.21
CA VAL A 163 -18.65 -17.80 15.45
C VAL A 163 -17.23 -17.68 15.95
N TYR A 164 -16.27 -17.71 15.03
CA TYR A 164 -14.86 -17.42 15.30
C TYR A 164 -14.50 -15.99 14.90
N TRP A 165 -13.78 -15.30 15.77
CA TRP A 165 -13.42 -13.90 15.60
C TRP A 165 -11.91 -13.78 15.34
N LEU A 166 -11.52 -13.51 14.11
CA LEU A 166 -10.12 -13.36 13.74
C LEU A 166 -9.75 -11.90 13.63
N GLY A 167 -8.89 -11.44 14.54
CA GLY A 167 -8.28 -10.13 14.52
C GLY A 167 -7.09 -10.02 13.55
N SER A 168 -6.48 -8.86 13.52
CA SER A 168 -5.34 -8.58 12.62
C SER A 168 -4.33 -7.66 13.26
N ALA A 169 -3.03 -7.92 13.03
CA ALA A 169 -1.94 -7.00 13.37
C ALA A 169 -2.07 -5.62 12.68
N LYS A 170 -2.99 -5.50 11.73
CA LYS A 170 -3.28 -4.22 11.03
C LYS A 170 -4.38 -3.40 11.69
N PHE A 171 -4.90 -3.82 12.81
CA PHE A 171 -5.80 -2.99 13.59
C PHE A 171 -5.02 -1.91 14.35
N ASN A 172 -5.55 -0.70 14.37
CA ASN A 172 -5.12 0.31 15.34
C ASN A 172 -5.71 -0.02 16.73
N ASN A 173 -5.32 0.74 17.74
CA ASN A 173 -5.73 0.48 19.12
C ASN A 173 -7.25 0.57 19.29
N GLU A 174 -7.90 1.54 18.67
CA GLU A 174 -9.34 1.74 18.72
C GLU A 174 -10.10 0.58 18.06
N GLN A 175 -9.64 0.13 16.91
CA GLN A 175 -10.21 -1.03 16.21
C GLN A 175 -10.06 -2.31 17.04
N SER A 176 -8.89 -2.54 17.61
CA SER A 176 -8.63 -3.70 18.46
C SER A 176 -9.52 -3.72 19.69
N TYR A 177 -9.70 -2.55 20.34
CA TYR A 177 -10.58 -2.40 21.49
C TYR A 177 -12.05 -2.68 21.13
N LEU A 178 -12.55 -2.06 20.06
CA LEU A 178 -13.92 -2.24 19.60
C LEU A 178 -14.20 -3.69 19.17
N PHE A 179 -13.27 -4.30 18.46
CA PHE A 179 -13.36 -5.70 18.04
C PHE A 179 -13.45 -6.64 19.25
N ARG A 180 -12.53 -6.49 20.21
CA ARG A 180 -12.54 -7.27 21.45
C ARG A 180 -13.83 -7.08 22.25
N LYS A 181 -14.26 -5.84 22.41
CA LYS A 181 -15.50 -5.49 23.11
C LYS A 181 -16.72 -6.12 22.42
N PHE A 182 -16.76 -6.08 21.09
CA PHE A 182 -17.87 -6.61 20.32
C PHE A 182 -18.06 -8.10 20.52
N TYR A 183 -17.01 -8.92 20.33
CA TYR A 183 -17.18 -10.36 20.48
C TYR A 183 -17.31 -10.82 21.93
N ALA A 184 -16.77 -10.09 22.90
CA ALA A 184 -17.05 -10.32 24.31
C ALA A 184 -18.52 -10.06 24.63
N TYR A 185 -19.09 -8.97 24.12
CA TYR A 185 -20.53 -8.67 24.24
C TYR A 185 -21.41 -9.68 23.50
N TRP A 186 -20.95 -10.21 22.38
CA TRP A 186 -21.57 -11.30 21.66
C TRP A 186 -21.73 -12.57 22.51
N GLY A 187 -20.83 -12.77 23.47
CA GLY A 187 -20.84 -13.90 24.42
C GLY A 187 -19.96 -15.06 24.01
N SER A 188 -18.92 -14.80 23.19
CA SER A 188 -17.94 -15.82 22.77
C SER A 188 -16.52 -15.43 23.19
N ASN A 189 -15.73 -16.44 23.50
CA ASN A 189 -14.28 -16.34 23.66
C ASN A 189 -13.49 -16.93 22.47
N ASN A 190 -14.18 -17.36 21.42
CA ASN A 190 -13.56 -17.92 20.22
C ASN A 190 -12.98 -16.82 19.34
N GLY A 191 -11.99 -16.12 19.88
CA GLY A 191 -11.32 -15.05 19.17
C GLY A 191 -9.81 -15.13 19.33
N ASP A 192 -9.10 -14.90 18.24
CA ASP A 192 -7.65 -14.85 18.23
C ASP A 192 -7.16 -13.71 17.33
N HIS A 193 -5.92 -13.39 17.47
CA HIS A 193 -5.28 -12.28 16.77
C HIS A 193 -4.11 -12.80 15.94
N GLN A 194 -4.13 -12.50 14.67
CA GLN A 194 -2.98 -12.74 13.80
C GLN A 194 -1.92 -11.66 14.09
N ALA A 195 -0.87 -12.05 14.78
CA ALA A 195 0.21 -11.17 15.27
C ALA A 195 1.01 -10.46 14.19
#